data_77bdae59b011f7c36840666fe1032b1d
#
_entry.id   77bdae59b011f7c36840666fe1032b1d
#
_cell.length_a   1.000
_cell.length_b   1.000
_cell.length_c   1.000
_cell.angle_alpha   90.00
_cell.angle_beta   90.00
_cell.angle_gamma   90.00
#
_symmetry.space_group_name_H-M   'P 1'
#
loop_
_entity.id
_entity.type
_entity.pdbx_description
1 polymer ?
#
loop_
_entity_poly.entity_id
_entity_poly.type
_entity_poly.pdbx_seq_one_letter_code
_entity_poly.pdbx_strand_id
1 'polypeptide(L)'
;MTLRFGTFVPQGWRLDLIEIADPIEKYEAMTRVAKAADGLAVYDSIWVYDHFHTVPRIEQEAVFEAWTITAALARDTERVKIGQMVTCIGYRNPALLAKIASTVDVLSHGRLYCGIGAGWYEHEWRAYGYGFPDAPARLRMLREGVEIFKQAWATGTATLD
;
A
#
# COMPACT_ATOMS: atom_id res chain seq x y z
N MET A 1 1.15 -28.65 4.97
CA MET A 1 0.84 -27.20 4.81
C MET A 1 2.11 -26.43 5.20
N THR A 2 2.69 -25.66 4.30
CA THR A 2 3.92 -24.91 4.59
C THR A 2 3.52 -23.50 5.04
N LEU A 3 3.99 -23.06 6.20
CA LEU A 3 3.80 -21.69 6.66
C LEU A 3 4.59 -20.72 5.76
N ARG A 4 4.00 -19.56 5.49
CA ARG A 4 4.64 -18.45 4.79
C ARG A 4 4.74 -17.26 5.73
N PHE A 5 5.86 -16.55 5.70
CA PHE A 5 6.11 -15.41 6.55
C PHE A 5 6.24 -14.15 5.69
N GLY A 6 5.61 -13.08 6.14
CA GLY A 6 5.79 -11.74 5.60
C GLY A 6 6.27 -10.79 6.68
N THR A 7 6.93 -9.72 6.30
CA THR A 7 7.31 -8.65 7.21
C THR A 7 6.84 -7.30 6.69
N PHE A 8 6.55 -6.37 7.59
CA PHE A 8 6.36 -4.98 7.21
C PHE A 8 7.72 -4.30 7.05
N VAL A 9 7.80 -3.39 6.09
CA VAL A 9 8.93 -2.47 6.01
C VAL A 9 8.60 -1.19 6.78
N PRO A 10 9.56 -0.56 7.45
CA PRO A 10 9.32 0.69 8.15
C PRO A 10 8.98 1.78 7.14
N GLN A 11 7.88 2.52 7.36
CA GLN A 11 7.34 3.51 6.41
C GLN A 11 7.17 4.89 7.04
N GLY A 12 7.44 5.03 8.34
CA GLY A 12 7.20 6.24 9.13
C GLY A 12 5.81 6.29 9.79
N TRP A 13 4.86 5.56 9.29
CA TRP A 13 3.47 5.55 9.75
C TRP A 13 3.31 5.21 11.25
N ARG A 14 4.04 4.25 11.75
CA ARG A 14 4.00 3.79 13.16
C ARG A 14 5.04 4.49 14.05
N LEU A 15 5.58 5.62 13.61
CA LEU A 15 6.72 6.29 14.22
C LEU A 15 7.99 5.42 14.24
N ASP A 16 8.03 4.44 13.36
CA ASP A 16 9.06 3.42 13.23
C ASP A 16 10.39 3.95 12.67
N LEU A 17 10.39 5.19 12.15
CA LEU A 17 11.57 5.89 11.65
C LEU A 17 11.86 7.20 12.41
N ILE A 18 11.22 7.44 13.57
CA ILE A 18 11.27 8.73 14.27
C ILE A 18 12.69 9.11 14.74
N GLU A 19 13.54 8.13 15.02
CA GLU A 19 14.93 8.35 15.44
C GLU A 19 15.85 8.85 14.30
N ILE A 20 15.39 8.80 13.06
CA ILE A 20 16.13 9.25 11.89
C ILE A 20 15.59 10.62 11.49
N ALA A 21 16.40 11.67 11.54
CA ALA A 21 15.95 13.04 11.27
C ALA A 21 15.80 13.32 9.75
N ASP A 22 16.74 12.82 8.94
CA ASP A 22 16.74 13.07 7.50
C ASP A 22 15.73 12.17 6.76
N PRO A 23 14.75 12.72 6.01
CA PRO A 23 13.78 11.94 5.26
C PRO A 23 14.41 11.05 4.17
N ILE A 24 15.56 11.43 3.61
CA ILE A 24 16.30 10.58 2.67
C ILE A 24 16.81 9.34 3.39
N GLU A 25 17.44 9.50 4.54
CA GLU A 25 17.93 8.39 5.36
C GLU A 25 16.79 7.50 5.89
N LYS A 26 15.60 8.07 6.18
CA LYS A 26 14.39 7.28 6.48
C LYS A 26 14.03 6.35 5.31
N TYR A 27 14.02 6.88 4.10
CA TYR A 27 13.73 6.11 2.90
C TYR A 27 14.77 5.00 2.66
N GLU A 28 16.05 5.32 2.80
CA GLU A 28 17.13 4.34 2.68
C GLU A 28 17.05 3.26 3.77
N ALA A 29 16.63 3.61 4.98
CA ALA A 29 16.40 2.62 6.05
C ALA A 29 15.27 1.64 5.69
N MET A 30 14.17 2.13 5.12
CA MET A 30 13.08 1.29 4.59
C MET A 30 13.60 0.34 3.50
N THR A 31 14.36 0.87 2.54
CA THR A 31 14.94 0.10 1.44
C THR A 31 15.90 -0.98 1.93
N ARG A 32 16.75 -0.68 2.93
CA ARG A 32 17.64 -1.68 3.54
C ARG A 32 16.87 -2.85 4.17
N VAL A 33 15.75 -2.57 4.87
CA VAL A 33 14.90 -3.63 5.44
C VAL A 33 14.26 -4.48 4.35
N ALA A 34 13.76 -3.86 3.28
CA ALA A 34 13.17 -4.58 2.15
C ALA A 34 14.19 -5.51 1.47
N LYS A 35 15.39 -5.02 1.20
CA LYS A 35 16.50 -5.80 0.61
C LYS A 35 16.97 -6.93 1.55
N ALA A 36 17.03 -6.67 2.85
CA ALA A 36 17.36 -7.71 3.83
C ALA A 36 16.31 -8.83 3.83
N ALA A 37 15.02 -8.48 3.82
CA ALA A 37 13.95 -9.47 3.72
C ALA A 37 14.01 -10.25 2.39
N ASP A 38 14.33 -9.59 1.29
CA ASP A 38 14.50 -10.22 -0.03
C ASP A 38 15.64 -11.25 -0.04
N GLY A 39 16.73 -10.97 0.65
CA GLY A 39 17.88 -11.88 0.80
C GLY A 39 17.65 -13.06 1.76
N LEU A 40 16.61 -13.04 2.59
CA LEU A 40 16.33 -14.05 3.61
C LEU A 40 15.21 -15.00 3.15
N ALA A 41 15.55 -16.26 2.90
CA ALA A 41 14.62 -17.28 2.38
C ALA A 41 13.39 -17.53 3.28
N VAL A 42 13.43 -17.13 4.55
CA VAL A 42 12.31 -17.24 5.49
C VAL A 42 11.14 -16.32 5.16
N TYR A 43 11.39 -15.18 4.51
CA TYR A 43 10.35 -14.24 4.13
C TYR A 43 9.87 -14.49 2.69
N ASP A 44 8.57 -14.66 2.53
CA ASP A 44 7.90 -14.77 1.23
C ASP A 44 7.41 -13.40 0.71
N SER A 45 7.19 -12.44 1.61
CA SER A 45 6.58 -11.17 1.26
C SER A 45 7.00 -10.01 2.16
N ILE A 46 6.93 -8.79 1.61
CA ILE A 46 7.04 -7.53 2.31
C ILE A 46 5.75 -6.72 2.14
N TRP A 47 5.43 -5.91 3.16
CA TRP A 47 4.15 -5.21 3.22
C TRP A 47 4.33 -3.75 3.61
N VAL A 48 3.48 -2.88 3.04
CA VAL A 48 3.37 -1.46 3.36
C VAL A 48 1.94 -1.10 3.74
N TYR A 49 1.77 0.05 4.39
CA TYR A 49 0.48 0.60 4.77
C TYR A 49 0.10 1.76 3.86
N ASP A 50 -1.19 1.96 3.64
CA ASP A 50 -1.71 3.10 2.89
C ASP A 50 -2.19 4.19 3.85
N HIS A 51 -1.23 4.88 4.48
CA HIS A 51 -1.44 5.97 5.41
C HIS A 51 -0.62 7.20 5.03
N PHE A 52 -1.10 8.36 5.41
CA PHE A 52 -0.50 9.67 5.14
C PHE A 52 0.01 10.37 6.41
N HIS A 53 -0.50 9.95 7.59
CA HIS A 53 -0.16 10.51 8.89
C HIS A 53 0.26 9.41 9.85
N THR A 54 0.95 9.82 10.91
CA THR A 54 1.44 8.91 11.94
C THR A 54 0.35 8.45 12.91
N VAL A 55 0.51 7.24 13.45
CA VAL A 55 -0.34 6.60 14.46
C VAL A 55 0.59 6.01 15.55
N PRO A 56 0.26 6.02 16.82
CA PRO A 56 -1.04 6.37 17.47
C PRO A 56 -1.27 7.87 17.71
N ARG A 57 -0.27 8.70 17.52
CA ARG A 57 -0.37 10.15 17.64
C ARG A 57 0.09 10.82 16.34
N ILE A 58 -0.46 11.99 16.06
CA ILE A 58 -0.08 12.77 14.89
C ILE A 58 1.21 13.51 15.21
N GLU A 59 2.24 13.23 14.45
CA GLU A 59 3.53 13.91 14.49
C GLU A 59 3.86 14.47 13.11
N GLN A 60 4.66 15.54 13.06
CA GLN A 60 5.18 16.07 11.80
C GLN A 60 6.36 15.21 11.33
N GLU A 61 6.05 14.04 10.80
CA GLU A 61 7.01 13.04 10.37
C GLU A 61 6.81 12.66 8.90
N ALA A 62 7.87 12.23 8.24
CA ALA A 62 7.77 11.68 6.88
C ALA A 62 7.04 10.33 6.91
N VAL A 63 5.90 10.27 6.23
CA VAL A 63 5.16 9.03 5.94
C VAL A 63 5.13 8.88 4.43
N PHE A 64 5.71 7.81 3.90
CA PHE A 64 5.84 7.64 2.47
C PHE A 64 4.55 7.07 1.86
N GLU A 65 4.13 7.64 0.71
CA GLU A 65 2.92 7.21 0.00
C GLU A 65 3.06 5.78 -0.53
N ALA A 66 2.07 4.94 -0.24
CA ALA A 66 2.14 3.49 -0.38
C ALA A 66 2.46 3.00 -1.79
N TRP A 67 1.77 3.50 -2.82
CA TRP A 67 1.95 3.00 -4.19
C TRP A 67 3.24 3.49 -4.83
N THR A 68 3.66 4.70 -4.48
CA THR A 68 4.95 5.25 -4.91
C THR A 68 6.11 4.40 -4.38
N ILE A 69 6.10 4.08 -3.08
CA ILE A 69 7.16 3.24 -2.51
C ILE A 69 7.05 1.78 -2.96
N THR A 70 5.84 1.25 -3.18
CA THR A 70 5.67 -0.10 -3.71
C THR A 70 6.32 -0.26 -5.09
N ALA A 71 6.17 0.74 -5.96
CA ALA A 71 6.81 0.75 -7.27
C ALA A 71 8.35 0.76 -7.17
N ALA A 72 8.90 1.57 -6.26
CA ALA A 72 10.35 1.62 -6.02
C ALA A 72 10.88 0.31 -5.42
N LEU A 73 10.24 -0.20 -4.36
CA LEU A 73 10.60 -1.47 -3.74
C LEU A 73 10.47 -2.67 -4.70
N ALA A 74 9.54 -2.60 -5.66
CA ALA A 74 9.42 -3.61 -6.72
C ALA A 74 10.67 -3.67 -7.61
N ARG A 75 11.38 -2.55 -7.76
CA ARG A 75 12.64 -2.49 -8.53
C ARG A 75 13.87 -2.76 -7.66
N ASP A 76 13.77 -2.50 -6.36
CA ASP A 76 14.85 -2.70 -5.40
C ASP A 76 14.96 -4.14 -4.86
N THR A 77 13.94 -4.98 -5.12
CA THR A 77 13.87 -6.39 -4.70
C THR A 77 13.63 -7.30 -5.89
N GLU A 78 13.98 -8.58 -5.76
CA GLU A 78 13.90 -9.54 -6.88
C GLU A 78 12.97 -10.73 -6.60
N ARG A 79 12.85 -11.15 -5.35
CA ARG A 79 12.21 -12.41 -4.97
C ARG A 79 10.91 -12.28 -4.21
N VAL A 80 10.89 -11.45 -3.17
CA VAL A 80 9.72 -11.35 -2.27
C VAL A 80 8.51 -10.78 -2.98
N LYS A 81 7.32 -11.27 -2.64
CA LYS A 81 6.06 -10.61 -3.01
C LYS A 81 5.96 -9.28 -2.27
N ILE A 82 5.30 -8.30 -2.90
CA ILE A 82 5.14 -6.95 -2.34
C ILE A 82 3.66 -6.63 -2.32
N GLY A 83 3.16 -6.09 -1.22
CA GLY A 83 1.75 -5.73 -1.12
C GLY A 83 1.45 -4.62 -0.14
N GLN A 84 0.23 -4.11 -0.27
CA GLN A 84 -0.33 -3.20 0.72
C GLN A 84 -1.19 -3.99 1.70
N MET A 85 -1.13 -3.64 2.98
CA MET A 85 -1.99 -4.18 4.02
C MET A 85 -2.63 -3.04 4.83
N VAL A 86 -3.64 -2.44 4.23
CA VAL A 86 -4.24 -2.59 2.89
C VAL A 86 -4.38 -1.23 2.24
N THR A 87 -4.46 -1.14 0.91
CA THR A 87 -4.77 0.13 0.25
C THR A 87 -6.20 0.56 0.53
N CYS A 88 -6.40 1.84 0.80
CA CYS A 88 -7.73 2.41 1.04
C CYS A 88 -8.40 2.76 -0.30
N ILE A 89 -9.55 2.11 -0.57
CA ILE A 89 -10.28 2.33 -1.83
C ILE A 89 -10.73 3.78 -2.02
N GLY A 90 -10.96 4.50 -0.94
CA GLY A 90 -11.46 5.87 -0.99
C GLY A 90 -10.40 6.95 -1.24
N TYR A 91 -9.11 6.61 -1.21
CA TYR A 91 -8.04 7.61 -1.41
C TYR A 91 -7.71 7.85 -2.88
N ARG A 92 -8.18 7.00 -3.80
CA ARG A 92 -7.90 7.11 -5.24
C ARG A 92 -9.13 6.74 -6.04
N ASN A 93 -9.25 7.30 -7.25
CA ASN A 93 -10.22 6.79 -8.20
C ASN A 93 -9.95 5.30 -8.45
N PRO A 94 -10.95 4.41 -8.35
CA PRO A 94 -10.72 2.97 -8.42
C PRO A 94 -10.18 2.49 -9.77
N ALA A 95 -10.56 3.12 -10.88
CA ALA A 95 -10.00 2.79 -12.19
C ALA A 95 -8.52 3.18 -12.30
N LEU A 96 -8.16 4.35 -11.76
CA LEU A 96 -6.76 4.76 -11.67
C LEU A 96 -5.97 3.81 -10.77
N LEU A 97 -6.54 3.41 -9.63
CA LEU A 97 -5.89 2.48 -8.70
C LEU A 97 -5.66 1.11 -9.35
N ALA A 98 -6.64 0.59 -10.12
CA ALA A 98 -6.48 -0.63 -10.91
C ALA A 98 -5.33 -0.50 -11.92
N LYS A 99 -5.19 0.67 -12.56
CA LYS A 99 -4.08 0.96 -13.48
C LYS A 99 -2.73 1.02 -12.78
N ILE A 100 -2.65 1.67 -11.62
CA ILE A 100 -1.44 1.72 -10.80
C ILE A 100 -1.03 0.30 -10.41
N ALA A 101 -1.96 -0.49 -9.88
CA ALA A 101 -1.69 -1.86 -9.45
C ALA A 101 -1.17 -2.74 -10.61
N SER A 102 -1.80 -2.70 -11.78
CA SER A 102 -1.32 -3.44 -12.94
C SER A 102 0.08 -2.99 -13.40
N THR A 103 0.38 -1.70 -13.29
CA THR A 103 1.70 -1.18 -13.60
C THR A 103 2.76 -1.70 -12.62
N VAL A 104 2.46 -1.68 -11.32
CA VAL A 104 3.38 -2.20 -10.29
C VAL A 104 3.54 -3.71 -10.42
N ASP A 105 2.50 -4.44 -10.81
CA ASP A 105 2.62 -5.88 -11.09
C ASP A 105 3.64 -6.16 -12.22
N VAL A 106 3.57 -5.39 -13.30
CA VAL A 106 4.58 -5.47 -14.39
C VAL A 106 5.97 -5.11 -13.90
N LEU A 107 6.11 -3.99 -13.15
CA LEU A 107 7.40 -3.55 -12.59
C LEU A 107 8.04 -4.59 -11.68
N SER A 108 7.22 -5.33 -10.94
CA SER A 108 7.63 -6.37 -10.01
C SER A 108 7.78 -7.74 -10.66
N HIS A 109 7.53 -7.90 -11.97
CA HIS A 109 7.50 -9.19 -12.66
C HIS A 109 6.50 -10.18 -12.02
N GLY A 110 5.27 -9.72 -11.74
CA GLY A 110 4.18 -10.56 -11.22
C GLY A 110 4.29 -10.88 -9.72
N ARG A 111 4.95 -10.02 -8.94
CA ARG A 111 5.13 -10.21 -7.48
C ARG A 111 4.14 -9.41 -6.63
N LEU A 112 3.24 -8.64 -7.24
CA LEU A 112 2.30 -7.80 -6.48
C LEU A 112 1.22 -8.63 -5.78
N TYR A 113 0.96 -8.29 -4.52
CA TYR A 113 -0.27 -8.56 -3.81
C TYR A 113 -1.06 -7.26 -3.64
N CYS A 114 -2.20 -7.14 -4.30
CA CYS A 114 -3.06 -5.96 -4.20
C CYS A 114 -4.04 -6.14 -3.03
N GLY A 115 -3.61 -5.79 -1.81
CA GLY A 115 -4.50 -5.74 -0.65
C GLY A 115 -5.35 -4.47 -0.68
N ILE A 116 -6.67 -4.59 -0.49
CA ILE A 116 -7.62 -3.49 -0.61
C ILE A 116 -8.60 -3.48 0.57
N GLY A 117 -8.95 -2.31 1.07
CA GLY A 117 -9.84 -2.12 2.21
C GLY A 117 -10.69 -0.87 2.13
N ALA A 118 -11.69 -0.79 3.03
CA ALA A 118 -12.68 0.30 3.05
C ALA A 118 -12.15 1.60 3.68
N GLY A 119 -11.00 1.56 4.36
CA GLY A 119 -10.47 2.68 5.12
C GLY A 119 -11.15 2.86 6.48
N TRP A 120 -10.44 3.44 7.43
CA TRP A 120 -10.92 3.60 8.81
C TRP A 120 -10.46 4.90 9.47
N TYR A 121 -9.35 5.48 9.05
CA TYR A 121 -8.71 6.59 9.74
C TYR A 121 -9.29 7.93 9.29
N GLU A 122 -10.38 8.34 9.95
CA GLU A 122 -11.15 9.55 9.64
C GLU A 122 -10.30 10.80 9.51
N HIS A 123 -9.24 10.94 10.33
CA HIS A 123 -8.37 12.10 10.28
C HIS A 123 -7.75 12.30 8.87
N GLU A 124 -7.22 11.24 8.27
CA GLU A 124 -6.62 11.30 6.92
C GLU A 124 -7.64 11.63 5.85
N TRP A 125 -8.82 10.99 5.91
CA TRP A 125 -9.90 11.25 4.97
C TRP A 125 -10.26 12.74 4.93
N ARG A 126 -10.42 13.35 6.10
CA ARG A 126 -10.77 14.78 6.21
C ARG A 126 -9.61 15.69 5.84
N ALA A 127 -8.42 15.39 6.29
CA ALA A 127 -7.22 16.20 6.01
C ALA A 127 -6.91 16.30 4.51
N TYR A 128 -7.20 15.24 3.76
CA TYR A 128 -6.99 15.19 2.31
C TYR A 128 -8.23 15.53 1.48
N GLY A 129 -9.31 15.99 2.10
CA GLY A 129 -10.51 16.47 1.40
C GLY A 129 -11.42 15.37 0.85
N TYR A 130 -11.24 14.11 1.26
CA TYR A 130 -12.09 13.00 0.84
C TYR A 130 -13.44 12.94 1.57
N GLY A 131 -13.66 13.79 2.58
CA GLY A 131 -14.77 13.64 3.53
C GLY A 131 -14.54 12.43 4.44
N PHE A 132 -15.62 11.88 4.97
CA PHE A 132 -15.60 10.58 5.67
C PHE A 132 -17.00 9.96 5.60
N PRO A 133 -17.31 9.17 4.58
CA PRO A 133 -18.58 8.49 4.47
C PRO A 133 -18.80 7.51 5.64
N ASP A 134 -20.05 7.19 5.94
CA ASP A 134 -20.36 6.17 6.95
C ASP A 134 -19.83 4.76 6.55
N ALA A 135 -19.77 3.86 7.51
CA ALA A 135 -19.21 2.53 7.26
C ALA A 135 -19.95 1.75 6.16
N PRO A 136 -21.30 1.75 6.07
CA PRO A 136 -22.01 1.14 4.96
C PRO A 136 -21.62 1.71 3.59
N ALA A 137 -21.45 3.03 3.48
CA ALA A 137 -21.03 3.67 2.24
C ALA A 137 -19.58 3.27 1.86
N ARG A 138 -18.64 3.27 2.82
CA ARG A 138 -17.26 2.82 2.56
C ARG A 138 -17.20 1.35 2.14
N LEU A 139 -18.05 0.48 2.70
CA LEU A 139 -18.15 -0.93 2.29
C LEU A 139 -18.74 -1.09 0.87
N ARG A 140 -19.69 -0.23 0.49
CA ARG A 140 -20.17 -0.20 -0.91
C ARG A 140 -19.04 0.22 -1.85
N MET A 141 -18.31 1.30 -1.53
CA MET A 141 -17.14 1.74 -2.31
C MET A 141 -16.11 0.62 -2.49
N LEU A 142 -15.84 -0.14 -1.42
CA LEU A 142 -14.93 -1.28 -1.49
C LEU A 142 -15.43 -2.35 -2.46
N ARG A 143 -16.71 -2.74 -2.36
CA ARG A 143 -17.32 -3.75 -3.24
C ARG A 143 -17.27 -3.31 -4.70
N GLU A 144 -17.70 -2.08 -4.98
CA GLU A 144 -17.69 -1.50 -6.33
C GLU A 144 -16.26 -1.40 -6.88
N GLY A 145 -15.32 -0.94 -6.06
CA GLY A 145 -13.90 -0.88 -6.44
C GLY A 145 -13.31 -2.25 -6.79
N VAL A 146 -13.66 -3.30 -6.05
CA VAL A 146 -13.24 -4.67 -6.38
C VAL A 146 -13.82 -5.12 -7.74
N GLU A 147 -15.09 -4.81 -8.01
CA GLU A 147 -15.68 -5.14 -9.31
C GLU A 147 -15.03 -4.37 -10.46
N ILE A 148 -14.73 -3.07 -10.27
CA ILE A 148 -13.96 -2.28 -11.25
C ILE A 148 -12.59 -2.92 -11.52
N PHE A 149 -11.87 -3.34 -10.49
CA PHE A 149 -10.57 -3.99 -10.64
C PHE A 149 -10.68 -5.26 -11.47
N LYS A 150 -11.61 -6.15 -11.10
CA LYS A 150 -11.83 -7.42 -11.79
C LYS A 150 -12.16 -7.24 -13.28
N GLN A 151 -13.06 -6.31 -13.58
CA GLN A 151 -13.45 -6.01 -14.96
C GLN A 151 -12.31 -5.37 -15.75
N ALA A 152 -11.65 -4.35 -15.18
CA ALA A 152 -10.55 -3.64 -15.84
C ALA A 152 -9.38 -4.58 -16.17
N TRP A 153 -9.04 -5.48 -15.27
CA TRP A 153 -7.97 -6.44 -15.50
C TRP A 153 -8.35 -7.58 -16.45
N ALA A 154 -9.63 -7.93 -16.54
CA ALA A 154 -10.11 -8.98 -17.44
C ALA A 154 -10.33 -8.50 -18.88
N THR A 155 -10.86 -7.27 -19.04
CA THR A 155 -11.36 -6.79 -20.34
C THR A 155 -10.81 -5.43 -20.79
N GLY A 156 -10.08 -4.72 -19.92
CA GLY A 156 -9.58 -3.37 -20.14
C GLY A 156 -10.63 -2.27 -19.89
N THR A 157 -11.86 -2.61 -19.58
CA THR A 157 -12.96 -1.67 -19.28
C THR A 157 -13.74 -2.12 -18.06
N ALA A 158 -14.42 -1.17 -17.39
CA ALA A 158 -15.32 -1.48 -16.28
C ALA A 158 -16.62 -0.66 -16.41
N THR A 159 -17.75 -1.29 -16.15
CA THR A 159 -19.06 -0.64 -16.06
C THR A 159 -19.74 -1.10 -14.77
N LEU A 160 -20.30 -0.15 -14.03
CA LEU A 160 -21.17 -0.41 -12.88
C LEU A 160 -22.55 0.10 -13.19
N ASP A 161 -23.57 -0.71 -12.92
CA ASP A 161 -24.99 -0.37 -13.04
C ASP A 161 -25.50 0.31 -11.76
#